data_e47627d0a5637d11861ec43528c5a9d1
#
_entry.id   e47627d0a5637d11861ec43528c5a9d1
#
_cell.length_a   1.000
_cell.length_b   1.000
_cell.length_c   1.000
_cell.angle_alpha   90.00
_cell.angle_beta   90.00
_cell.angle_gamma   90.00
#
_symmetry.space_group_name_H-M   'P 1'
#
loop_
_entity.id
_entity.type
_entity.pdbx_description
1 polymer ?
#
loop_
_entity_poly.entity_id
_entity_poly.type
_entity_poly.pdbx_seq_one_letter_code
_entity_poly.pdbx_strand_id
1 'polypeptide(L)'
;MKLIFIYPKFKKFLTDRVALRERLKKFAVGDYVMPPSLAIPIIVSLTPKDIEIKLIDDNFGDPIDFDEDADAVCISFFTPQAARAYYLGDEYRKHGKTVIMGGFHPTATPDETLQHCDTVCI
;
A
#
# COMPACT_ATOMS: atom_id res chain seq x y z
N MET A 1 19.60 9.90 2.14
CA MET A 1 18.17 9.91 1.80
C MET A 1 17.55 8.57 2.22
N LYS A 2 16.39 8.61 2.87
CA LYS A 2 15.67 7.41 3.33
C LYS A 2 14.26 7.39 2.75
N LEU A 3 13.90 6.27 2.14
CA LEU A 3 12.56 6.02 1.57
C LEU A 3 11.87 4.89 2.33
N ILE A 4 10.59 5.06 2.65
CA ILE A 4 9.74 4.00 3.19
C ILE A 4 8.82 3.53 2.06
N PHE A 5 8.87 2.24 1.73
CA PHE A 5 7.94 1.61 0.80
C PHE A 5 6.89 0.83 1.58
N ILE A 6 5.61 1.09 1.29
CA ILE A 6 4.49 0.44 1.96
C ILE A 6 3.64 -0.33 0.97
N TYR A 7 3.37 -1.59 1.31
CA TYR A 7 2.36 -2.41 0.67
C TYR A 7 1.14 -2.48 1.60
N PRO A 8 0.07 -1.74 1.32
CA PRO A 8 -1.06 -1.60 2.23
C PRO A 8 -1.85 -2.90 2.39
N LYS A 9 -2.48 -3.05 3.53
CA LYS A 9 -3.31 -4.21 3.86
C LYS A 9 -4.54 -4.30 2.97
N PHE A 10 -4.81 -5.51 2.50
CA PHE A 10 -6.06 -5.82 1.81
C PHE A 10 -7.24 -5.81 2.77
N LYS A 11 -8.31 -5.12 2.40
CA LYS A 11 -9.60 -5.32 3.05
C LYS A 11 -10.11 -6.71 2.64
N LYS A 12 -10.19 -7.64 3.58
CA LYS A 12 -10.80 -8.95 3.34
C LYS A 12 -12.30 -8.71 3.07
N PHE A 13 -12.72 -8.80 1.83
CA PHE A 13 -14.09 -8.54 1.37
C PHE A 13 -15.15 -9.40 2.07
N LEU A 14 -14.75 -10.50 2.71
CA LEU A 14 -15.65 -11.51 3.26
C LEU A 14 -15.69 -11.57 4.79
N THR A 15 -14.96 -10.70 5.50
CA THR A 15 -14.93 -10.78 6.97
C THR A 15 -16.22 -10.34 7.64
N ASP A 16 -16.97 -9.42 7.01
CA ASP A 16 -18.15 -8.80 7.62
C ASP A 16 -19.48 -9.54 7.33
N ARG A 17 -19.43 -10.58 6.47
CA ARG A 17 -20.60 -11.39 6.08
C ARG A 17 -20.36 -12.87 6.32
N VAL A 18 -20.45 -13.28 7.57
CA VAL A 18 -20.18 -14.67 8.00
C VAL A 18 -20.99 -15.69 7.19
N ALA A 19 -22.27 -15.43 6.92
CA ALA A 19 -23.14 -16.33 6.15
C ALA A 19 -22.69 -16.49 4.69
N LEU A 20 -22.20 -15.43 4.06
CA LEU A 20 -21.67 -15.47 2.69
C LEU A 20 -20.32 -16.18 2.65
N ARG A 21 -19.46 -15.96 3.65
CA ARG A 21 -18.17 -16.63 3.79
C ARG A 21 -18.33 -18.14 3.88
N GLU A 22 -19.29 -18.64 4.69
CA GLU A 22 -19.55 -20.09 4.82
C GLU A 22 -20.07 -20.71 3.51
N ARG A 23 -20.90 -19.98 2.76
CA ARG A 23 -21.38 -20.45 1.45
C ARG A 23 -20.27 -20.47 0.40
N LEU A 24 -19.37 -19.49 0.42
CA LEU A 24 -18.29 -19.35 -0.56
C LEU A 24 -17.08 -20.25 -0.24
N LYS A 25 -16.89 -20.70 1.02
CA LYS A 25 -15.87 -21.70 1.38
C LYS A 25 -15.93 -22.97 0.53
N LYS A 26 -17.11 -23.34 0.03
CA LYS A 26 -17.29 -24.49 -0.86
C LYS A 26 -16.73 -24.25 -2.27
N PHE A 27 -16.52 -23.01 -2.67
CA PHE A 27 -16.08 -22.60 -3.99
C PHE A 27 -14.72 -21.90 -3.97
N ALA A 28 -14.24 -21.45 -2.80
CA ALA A 28 -12.95 -20.78 -2.66
C ALA A 28 -11.87 -21.82 -2.32
N VAL A 29 -10.89 -21.92 -3.17
CA VAL A 29 -9.67 -22.70 -2.91
C VAL A 29 -8.78 -21.86 -1.98
N GLY A 30 -8.93 -22.09 -0.66
CA GLY A 30 -8.07 -21.50 0.36
C GLY A 30 -8.35 -20.02 0.70
N ASP A 31 -7.66 -19.49 1.69
CA ASP A 31 -7.57 -18.06 1.92
C ASP A 31 -6.77 -17.45 0.75
N TYR A 32 -7.45 -16.69 -0.11
CA TYR A 32 -6.80 -16.03 -1.23
C TYR A 32 -5.83 -14.98 -0.68
N VAL A 33 -4.58 -15.33 -0.67
CA VAL A 33 -3.48 -14.39 -0.39
C VAL A 33 -3.09 -13.79 -1.73
N MET A 34 -3.36 -12.51 -1.91
CA MET A 34 -2.92 -11.82 -3.11
C MET A 34 -1.39 -11.78 -3.12
N PRO A 35 -0.75 -12.16 -4.23
CA PRO A 35 0.70 -12.13 -4.29
C PRO A 35 1.21 -10.70 -4.04
N PRO A 36 2.37 -10.55 -3.39
CA PRO A 36 2.98 -9.23 -3.19
C PRO A 36 3.17 -8.54 -4.53
N SER A 37 2.99 -7.22 -4.55
CA SER A 37 3.24 -6.43 -5.75
C SER A 37 4.70 -6.56 -6.18
N LEU A 38 4.94 -7.00 -7.40
CA LEU A 38 6.28 -7.02 -7.99
C LEU A 38 6.84 -5.61 -8.24
N ALA A 39 6.00 -4.58 -8.24
CA ALA A 39 6.43 -3.20 -8.45
C ALA A 39 7.45 -2.75 -7.39
N ILE A 40 7.20 -3.03 -6.11
CA ILE A 40 8.10 -2.62 -5.03
C ILE A 40 9.49 -3.26 -5.17
N PRO A 41 9.64 -4.59 -5.29
CA PRO A 41 10.96 -5.21 -5.49
C PRO A 41 11.70 -4.69 -6.73
N ILE A 42 10.99 -4.41 -7.82
CA ILE A 42 11.60 -3.86 -9.04
C ILE A 42 12.13 -2.45 -8.77
N ILE A 43 11.33 -1.56 -8.18
CA ILE A 43 11.74 -0.20 -7.85
C ILE A 43 12.93 -0.23 -6.89
N VAL A 44 12.87 -1.05 -5.85
CA VAL A 44 13.96 -1.22 -4.87
C VAL A 44 15.25 -1.67 -5.56
N SER A 45 15.16 -2.62 -6.51
CA SER A 45 16.34 -3.10 -7.24
C SER A 45 16.99 -2.05 -8.16
N LEU A 46 16.20 -1.08 -8.61
CA LEU A 46 16.66 0.02 -9.47
C LEU A 46 17.08 1.27 -8.67
N THR A 47 16.77 1.31 -7.37
CA THR A 47 17.13 2.43 -6.51
C THR A 47 18.64 2.43 -6.23
N PRO A 48 19.32 3.58 -6.33
CA PRO A 48 20.75 3.70 -6.01
C PRO A 48 21.07 3.20 -4.59
N LYS A 49 22.23 2.57 -4.43
CA LYS A 49 22.63 1.92 -3.17
C LYS A 49 22.92 2.87 -2.00
N ASP A 50 23.08 4.14 -2.26
CA ASP A 50 23.25 5.21 -1.28
C ASP A 50 21.93 5.71 -0.69
N ILE A 51 20.80 5.21 -1.19
CA ILE A 51 19.47 5.49 -0.66
C ILE A 51 19.07 4.37 0.31
N GLU A 52 18.84 4.73 1.56
CA GLU A 52 18.29 3.80 2.55
C GLU A 52 16.82 3.47 2.23
N ILE A 53 16.48 2.19 2.23
CA ILE A 53 15.12 1.73 1.96
C ILE A 53 14.62 0.94 3.17
N LYS A 54 13.44 1.31 3.66
CA LYS A 54 12.65 0.52 4.58
C LYS A 54 11.42 -0.02 3.86
N LEU A 55 11.17 -1.31 3.98
CA LEU A 55 9.98 -1.95 3.44
C LEU A 55 9.01 -2.30 4.57
N ILE A 56 7.73 -1.97 4.38
CA ILE A 56 6.64 -2.29 5.30
C ILE A 56 5.57 -3.06 4.54
N ASP A 57 5.26 -4.26 4.97
CA ASP A 57 4.11 -5.02 4.49
C ASP A 57 3.00 -5.04 5.57
N ASP A 58 2.02 -4.17 5.40
CA ASP A 58 0.89 -4.02 6.33
C ASP A 58 0.00 -5.30 6.40
N ASN A 59 0.14 -6.23 5.43
CA ASN A 59 -0.58 -7.51 5.44
C ASN A 59 -0.03 -8.47 6.49
N PHE A 60 1.27 -8.38 6.81
CA PHE A 60 1.92 -9.18 7.85
C PHE A 60 1.87 -8.52 9.23
N GLY A 61 1.32 -7.31 9.32
CA GLY A 61 1.19 -6.58 10.57
C GLY A 61 2.48 -5.87 10.99
N ASP A 62 3.33 -5.53 10.02
CA ASP A 62 4.49 -4.69 10.27
C ASP A 62 4.05 -3.36 10.91
N PRO A 63 4.75 -2.88 11.94
CA PRO A 63 4.40 -1.65 12.62
C PRO A 63 4.57 -0.44 11.68
N ILE A 64 3.55 0.43 11.68
CA ILE A 64 3.57 1.70 10.94
C ILE A 64 3.80 2.81 11.96
N ASP A 65 4.88 3.53 11.79
CA ASP A 65 5.23 4.72 12.57
C ASP A 65 5.15 5.95 11.66
N PHE A 66 4.19 6.84 11.92
CA PHE A 66 4.01 8.04 11.11
C PHE A 66 5.05 9.13 11.39
N ASP A 67 5.72 9.05 12.54
CA ASP A 67 6.78 9.99 12.93
C ASP A 67 8.18 9.54 12.49
N GLU A 68 8.29 8.33 11.92
CA GLU A 68 9.57 7.79 11.48
C GLU A 68 10.29 8.78 10.53
N ASP A 69 11.57 9.01 10.80
CA ASP A 69 12.39 9.89 9.98
C ASP A 69 12.62 9.29 8.59
N ALA A 70 12.01 9.92 7.58
CA ALA A 70 12.11 9.54 6.18
C ALA A 70 11.88 10.75 5.29
N ASP A 71 12.56 10.81 4.15
CA ASP A 71 12.43 11.87 3.16
C ASP A 71 11.14 11.74 2.34
N ALA A 72 10.72 10.49 2.08
CA ALA A 72 9.45 10.22 1.41
C ALA A 72 8.89 8.85 1.77
N VAL A 73 7.57 8.73 1.66
CA VAL A 73 6.80 7.49 1.83
C VAL A 73 6.17 7.12 0.50
N CYS A 74 6.50 5.94 0.00
CA CYS A 74 6.05 5.41 -1.28
C CYS A 74 5.01 4.30 -1.04
N ILE A 75 3.79 4.47 -1.52
CA ILE A 75 2.70 3.52 -1.31
C ILE A 75 2.28 2.95 -2.67
N SER A 76 2.42 1.63 -2.84
CA SER A 76 2.03 0.94 -4.07
C SER A 76 0.85 0.02 -3.82
N PHE A 77 -0.24 0.15 -4.61
CA PHE A 77 -1.46 -0.57 -4.31
C PHE A 77 -2.37 -0.86 -5.50
N PHE A 78 -3.26 -1.84 -5.28
CA PHE A 78 -4.38 -2.19 -6.15
C PHE A 78 -5.70 -1.65 -5.59
N THR A 79 -6.76 -1.65 -6.40
CA THR A 79 -8.09 -1.15 -6.01
C THR A 79 -8.61 -1.65 -4.66
N PRO A 80 -8.49 -2.94 -4.29
CA PRO A 80 -8.97 -3.41 -2.98
C PRO A 80 -8.23 -2.83 -1.77
N GLN A 81 -7.07 -2.22 -1.98
CA GLN A 81 -6.25 -1.60 -0.95
C GLN A 81 -6.44 -0.07 -0.86
N ALA A 82 -7.16 0.54 -1.83
CA ALA A 82 -7.23 2.00 -1.99
C ALA A 82 -7.64 2.73 -0.70
N ALA A 83 -8.70 2.29 -0.03
CA ALA A 83 -9.16 2.93 1.21
C ALA A 83 -8.08 2.92 2.32
N ARG A 84 -7.28 1.85 2.41
CA ARG A 84 -6.18 1.76 3.37
C ARG A 84 -5.00 2.63 2.94
N ALA A 85 -4.67 2.62 1.64
CA ALA A 85 -3.61 3.44 1.08
C ALA A 85 -3.88 4.94 1.29
N TYR A 86 -5.10 5.39 1.03
CA TYR A 86 -5.52 6.77 1.22
C TYR A 86 -5.44 7.20 2.68
N TYR A 87 -5.94 6.36 3.59
CA TYR A 87 -5.78 6.61 5.03
C TYR A 87 -4.30 6.78 5.42
N LEU A 88 -3.43 5.89 4.96
CA LEU A 88 -2.00 5.97 5.25
C LEU A 88 -1.38 7.25 4.66
N GLY A 89 -1.73 7.60 3.43
CA GLY A 89 -1.24 8.81 2.79
C GLY A 89 -1.65 10.07 3.55
N ASP A 90 -2.93 10.17 3.93
CA ASP A 90 -3.44 11.29 4.68
C ASP A 90 -2.75 11.43 6.06
N GLU A 91 -2.53 10.31 6.76
CA GLU A 91 -1.85 10.33 8.06
C GLU A 91 -0.39 10.74 7.91
N TYR A 92 0.37 10.17 6.98
CA TYR A 92 1.76 10.58 6.75
C TYR A 92 1.88 12.06 6.37
N ARG A 93 0.97 12.59 5.54
CA ARG A 93 0.94 14.03 5.18
C ARG A 93 0.65 14.92 6.38
N LYS A 94 -0.25 14.52 7.30
CA LYS A 94 -0.49 15.23 8.57
C LYS A 94 0.76 15.31 9.44
N HIS A 95 1.62 14.29 9.36
CA HIS A 95 2.92 14.24 10.04
C HIS A 95 4.06 14.89 9.23
N GLY A 96 3.71 15.64 8.18
CA GLY A 96 4.67 16.42 7.38
C GLY A 96 5.55 15.60 6.45
N LYS A 97 5.16 14.36 6.14
CA LYS A 97 5.92 13.50 5.23
C LYS A 97 5.47 13.72 3.78
N THR A 98 6.42 13.67 2.85
CA THR A 98 6.11 13.62 1.42
C THR A 98 5.60 12.24 1.06
N VAL A 99 4.44 12.17 0.41
CA VAL A 99 3.79 10.90 0.03
C VAL A 99 3.74 10.76 -1.49
N ILE A 100 4.24 9.64 -1.98
CA ILE A 100 4.21 9.23 -3.39
C ILE A 100 3.35 7.98 -3.51
N MET A 101 2.36 7.99 -4.39
CA MET A 101 1.50 6.85 -4.64
C MET A 101 1.65 6.32 -6.05
N GLY A 102 1.64 5.00 -6.22
CA GLY A 102 1.75 4.34 -7.51
C GLY A 102 1.13 2.95 -7.53
N GLY A 103 1.16 2.30 -8.69
CA GLY A 103 0.58 0.99 -8.91
C GLY A 103 -0.69 1.03 -9.74
N PHE A 104 -1.41 -0.10 -9.84
CA PHE A 104 -2.54 -0.24 -10.74
C PHE A 104 -3.68 0.75 -10.47
N HIS A 105 -4.06 0.92 -9.21
CA HIS A 105 -5.17 1.81 -8.88
C HIS A 105 -4.82 3.28 -9.12
N PRO A 106 -3.68 3.81 -8.62
CA PRO A 106 -3.25 5.17 -8.94
C PRO A 106 -3.14 5.48 -10.43
N THR A 107 -2.66 4.52 -11.22
CA THR A 107 -2.58 4.66 -12.68
C THR A 107 -3.97 4.79 -13.32
N ALA A 108 -4.96 4.06 -12.80
CA ALA A 108 -6.34 4.10 -13.30
C ALA A 108 -7.13 5.32 -12.82
N THR A 109 -6.82 5.85 -11.64
CA THR A 109 -7.55 6.96 -10.98
C THR A 109 -6.59 8.01 -10.42
N PRO A 110 -5.75 8.66 -11.25
CA PRO A 110 -4.72 9.58 -10.77
C PRO A 110 -5.29 10.80 -10.04
N ASP A 111 -6.38 11.37 -10.53
CA ASP A 111 -7.00 12.57 -9.95
C ASP A 111 -7.60 12.31 -8.56
N GLU A 112 -8.17 11.12 -8.35
CA GLU A 112 -8.65 10.68 -7.04
C GLU A 112 -7.46 10.47 -6.09
N THR A 113 -6.43 9.77 -6.56
CA THR A 113 -5.25 9.45 -5.77
C THR A 113 -4.49 10.72 -5.33
N LEU A 114 -4.40 11.75 -6.18
CA LEU A 114 -3.74 13.03 -5.85
C LEU A 114 -4.39 13.78 -4.69
N GLN A 115 -5.61 13.46 -4.30
CA GLN A 115 -6.23 14.03 -3.11
C GLN A 115 -5.56 13.54 -1.82
N HIS A 116 -4.89 12.39 -1.87
CA HIS A 116 -4.31 11.67 -0.73
C HIS A 116 -2.78 11.58 -0.74
N CYS A 117 -2.12 12.16 -1.74
CA CYS A 117 -0.65 12.17 -1.85
C CYS A 117 -0.15 13.47 -2.49
N ASP A 118 1.17 13.63 -2.54
CA ASP A 118 1.83 14.79 -3.14
C ASP A 118 2.21 14.52 -4.60
N THR A 119 2.38 13.24 -4.96
CA THR A 119 2.76 12.82 -6.31
C THR A 119 2.17 11.45 -6.64
N VAL A 120 1.67 11.29 -7.86
CA VAL A 120 1.27 9.99 -8.43
C VAL A 120 2.30 9.55 -9.46
N CYS A 121 2.77 8.31 -9.31
CA CYS A 121 3.61 7.64 -10.28
C CYS A 121 2.74 6.74 -11.17
N ILE A 122 2.74 7.00 -12.48
CA ILE A 122 1.95 6.30 -13.50
C ILE A 122 2.87 5.41 -14.34
#